data_cc330d43b9e47aedbda75b273f413b92
#
_entry.id   cc330d43b9e47aedbda75b273f413b92
#
_cell.length_a   1.000
_cell.length_b   1.000
_cell.length_c   1.000
_cell.angle_alpha   90.00
_cell.angle_beta   90.00
_cell.angle_gamma   90.00
#
_symmetry.space_group_name_H-M   'P 1'
#
loop_
_entity.id
_entity.type
_entity.pdbx_description
1 polymer ?
#
loop_
_entity_poly.entity_id
_entity_poly.type
_entity_poly.pdbx_seq_one_letter_code
_entity_poly.pdbx_strand_id
1 'polypeptide(L)'
;TKFHILAATQTMIEVMNWKIGDNVNILLFLVFLGIIVALITKSGASQAYGDWASRKIKSQRGALFSTMLLGVVIFVDDYFNCLTVGTVMRPVTDKYKVSRAKLAYIIDATAAPVCIIAPISSWAAAVGSSLPDDCAIDGFSLFLKTIPFNLYAILTIVFMIILIGKNFDYGAMAKYHADLVGKKEETADGDEEIKIIGNGKVIDLILSLIHI
;
A
#
# COMPACT_ATOMS: atom_id res chain seq x y z
N THR A 1 18.99 -27.88 -32.44
CA THR A 1 18.09 -27.78 -31.25
C THR A 1 16.67 -27.98 -31.74
N LYS A 2 16.12 -29.21 -31.55
CA LYS A 2 14.71 -29.49 -31.80
C LYS A 2 13.90 -28.83 -30.65
N PHE A 3 13.04 -27.91 -31.01
CA PHE A 3 12.14 -27.26 -30.06
C PHE A 3 11.05 -28.25 -29.64
N HIS A 4 11.19 -28.88 -28.48
CA HIS A 4 10.19 -29.80 -27.94
C HIS A 4 9.19 -28.99 -27.09
N ILE A 5 8.10 -28.51 -27.71
CA ILE A 5 7.06 -27.71 -27.03
C ILE A 5 6.53 -28.45 -25.79
N LEU A 6 6.25 -29.75 -25.91
CA LEU A 6 5.75 -30.57 -24.79
C LEU A 6 6.73 -30.62 -23.62
N ALA A 7 8.04 -30.79 -23.88
CA ALA A 7 9.04 -30.76 -22.82
C ALA A 7 9.17 -29.37 -22.18
N ALA A 8 9.09 -28.32 -22.97
CA ALA A 8 9.12 -26.95 -22.46
C ALA A 8 7.91 -26.63 -21.57
N THR A 9 6.70 -27.06 -21.97
CA THR A 9 5.49 -26.89 -21.13
C THR A 9 5.56 -27.71 -19.85
N GLN A 10 6.04 -28.94 -19.92
CA GLN A 10 6.23 -29.76 -18.72
C GLN A 10 7.20 -29.11 -17.74
N THR A 11 8.38 -28.70 -18.21
CA THR A 11 9.37 -27.99 -17.38
C THR A 11 8.80 -26.71 -16.79
N MET A 12 8.02 -25.95 -17.56
CA MET A 12 7.36 -24.75 -17.06
C MET A 12 6.39 -25.06 -15.91
N ILE A 13 5.57 -26.11 -16.05
CA ILE A 13 4.65 -26.53 -14.98
C ILE A 13 5.40 -27.01 -13.73
N GLU A 14 6.48 -27.76 -13.91
CA GLU A 14 7.32 -28.24 -12.80
C GLU A 14 7.95 -27.06 -12.04
N VAL A 15 8.51 -26.08 -12.75
CA VAL A 15 9.08 -24.86 -12.14
C VAL A 15 8.01 -24.04 -11.44
N MET A 16 6.82 -23.90 -12.03
CA MET A 16 5.71 -23.21 -11.39
C MET A 16 5.27 -23.91 -10.10
N ASN A 17 5.09 -25.21 -10.10
CA ASN A 17 4.72 -25.97 -8.91
C ASN A 17 5.74 -25.84 -7.81
N TRP A 18 7.03 -25.95 -8.15
CA TRP A 18 8.10 -25.77 -7.20
C TRP A 18 8.12 -24.37 -6.60
N LYS A 19 8.01 -23.33 -7.44
CA LYS A 19 7.99 -21.92 -6.99
C LYS A 19 6.77 -21.58 -6.16
N ILE A 20 5.59 -22.14 -6.46
CA ILE A 20 4.39 -21.97 -5.63
C ILE A 20 4.63 -22.61 -4.25
N GLY A 21 5.21 -23.82 -4.21
CA GLY A 21 5.55 -24.49 -2.95
C GLY A 21 6.51 -23.67 -2.08
N ASP A 22 7.58 -23.14 -2.67
CA ASP A 22 8.55 -22.30 -1.98
C ASP A 22 7.94 -21.02 -1.41
N ASN A 23 6.92 -20.47 -2.08
CA ASN A 23 6.32 -19.20 -1.71
C ASN A 23 4.94 -19.33 -1.04
N VAL A 24 4.54 -20.54 -0.63
CA VAL A 24 3.23 -20.77 -0.01
C VAL A 24 3.02 -19.93 1.26
N ASN A 25 4.08 -19.68 2.02
CA ASN A 25 4.04 -18.85 3.21
C ASN A 25 3.64 -17.39 2.89
N ILE A 26 4.09 -16.86 1.76
CA ILE A 26 3.70 -15.53 1.30
C ILE A 26 2.22 -15.49 0.93
N LEU A 27 1.71 -16.52 0.25
CA LEU A 27 0.30 -16.64 -0.09
C LEU A 27 -0.58 -16.71 1.17
N LEU A 28 -0.19 -17.51 2.16
CA LEU A 28 -0.88 -17.58 3.44
C LEU A 28 -0.84 -16.24 4.18
N PHE A 29 0.31 -15.58 4.21
CA PHE A 29 0.45 -14.24 4.79
C PHE A 29 -0.54 -13.26 4.15
N LEU A 30 -0.62 -13.21 2.83
CA LEU A 30 -1.56 -12.31 2.13
C LEU A 30 -3.03 -12.62 2.45
N VAL A 31 -3.40 -13.90 2.59
CA VAL A 31 -4.76 -14.30 2.98
C VAL A 31 -5.07 -13.81 4.40
N PHE A 32 -4.18 -14.08 5.38
CA PHE A 32 -4.37 -13.60 6.75
C PHE A 32 -4.40 -12.09 6.83
N LEU A 33 -3.56 -11.41 6.08
CA LEU A 33 -3.55 -9.95 5.98
C LEU A 33 -4.89 -9.42 5.48
N GLY A 34 -5.43 -9.99 4.41
CA GLY A 34 -6.75 -9.63 3.90
C GLY A 34 -7.86 -9.84 4.91
N ILE A 35 -7.82 -10.94 5.69
CA ILE A 35 -8.76 -11.21 6.77
C ILE A 35 -8.67 -10.13 7.86
N ILE A 36 -7.46 -9.77 8.30
CA ILE A 36 -7.23 -8.73 9.32
C ILE A 36 -7.80 -7.39 8.86
N VAL A 37 -7.49 -6.97 7.64
CA VAL A 37 -8.00 -5.71 7.07
C VAL A 37 -9.52 -5.72 6.99
N ALA A 38 -10.14 -6.83 6.57
CA ALA A 38 -11.59 -6.97 6.53
C ALA A 38 -12.22 -6.87 7.93
N LEU A 39 -11.58 -7.45 8.94
CA LEU A 39 -12.04 -7.37 10.34
C LEU A 39 -11.93 -5.94 10.88
N ILE A 40 -10.82 -5.25 10.64
CA ILE A 40 -10.61 -3.84 11.02
C ILE A 40 -11.69 -2.96 10.40
N THR A 41 -12.00 -3.17 9.13
CA THR A 41 -13.02 -2.40 8.43
C THR A 41 -14.41 -2.68 8.98
N LYS A 42 -14.78 -3.95 9.19
CA LYS A 42 -16.08 -4.35 9.75
C LYS A 42 -16.26 -3.94 11.21
N SER A 43 -15.18 -3.83 11.98
CA SER A 43 -15.24 -3.36 13.37
C SER A 43 -15.63 -1.89 13.50
N GLY A 44 -15.47 -1.10 12.42
CA GLY A 44 -15.69 0.35 12.43
C GLY A 44 -14.47 1.15 12.90
N ALA A 45 -13.34 0.53 13.16
CA ALA A 45 -12.13 1.20 13.61
C ALA A 45 -11.61 2.19 12.55
N SER A 46 -11.67 1.83 11.26
CA SER A 46 -11.31 2.71 10.14
C SER A 46 -12.20 3.96 10.09
N GLN A 47 -13.52 3.79 10.32
CA GLN A 47 -14.45 4.92 10.35
C GLN A 47 -14.19 5.84 11.55
N ALA A 48 -13.96 5.27 12.73
CA ALA A 48 -13.62 6.03 13.94
C ALA A 48 -12.34 6.85 13.76
N TYR A 49 -11.33 6.29 13.07
CA TYR A 49 -10.12 7.04 12.70
C TYR A 49 -10.43 8.15 11.70
N GLY A 50 -11.24 7.87 10.68
CA GLY A 50 -11.68 8.87 9.69
C GLY A 50 -12.36 10.05 10.36
N ASP A 51 -13.26 9.81 11.31
CA ASP A 51 -13.96 10.84 12.08
C ASP A 51 -13.01 11.64 12.97
N TRP A 52 -12.09 10.97 13.66
CA TRP A 52 -11.06 11.62 14.46
C TRP A 52 -10.13 12.48 13.58
N ALA A 53 -9.62 11.94 12.50
CA ALA A 53 -8.74 12.63 11.57
C ALA A 53 -9.43 13.83 10.94
N SER A 54 -10.71 13.70 10.58
CA SER A 54 -11.47 14.78 9.96
C SER A 54 -11.75 15.97 10.89
N ARG A 55 -11.65 15.78 12.21
CA ARG A 55 -11.73 16.87 13.21
C ARG A 55 -10.41 17.63 13.32
N LYS A 56 -9.28 16.96 13.07
CA LYS A 56 -7.92 17.55 13.15
C LYS A 56 -7.49 18.18 11.82
N ILE A 57 -7.85 17.55 10.72
CA ILE A 57 -7.50 17.97 9.37
C ILE A 57 -8.48 19.08 8.96
N LYS A 58 -7.94 20.19 8.44
CA LYS A 58 -8.73 21.38 8.07
C LYS A 58 -8.61 21.77 6.58
N SER A 59 -7.84 21.01 5.81
CA SER A 59 -7.59 21.34 4.41
C SER A 59 -7.32 20.10 3.56
N GLN A 60 -7.52 20.25 2.25
CA GLN A 60 -7.20 19.20 1.27
C GLN A 60 -5.72 18.78 1.35
N ARG A 61 -4.78 19.74 1.44
CA ARG A 61 -3.36 19.45 1.62
C ARG A 61 -3.09 18.68 2.91
N GLY A 62 -3.79 19.06 3.98
CA GLY A 62 -3.71 18.33 5.26
C GLY A 62 -4.17 16.89 5.15
N ALA A 63 -5.25 16.62 4.40
CA ALA A 63 -5.72 15.26 4.15
C ALA A 63 -4.69 14.43 3.38
N LEU A 64 -4.11 14.99 2.31
CA LEU A 64 -3.09 14.34 1.50
C LEU A 64 -1.79 14.07 2.29
N PHE A 65 -1.34 15.06 3.08
CA PHE A 65 -0.19 14.88 3.97
C PHE A 65 -0.43 13.82 5.05
N SER A 66 -1.63 13.78 5.63
CA SER A 66 -1.99 12.76 6.61
C SER A 66 -2.05 11.37 5.98
N THR A 67 -2.50 11.26 4.73
CA THR A 67 -2.47 10.00 3.96
C THR A 67 -1.03 9.53 3.76
N MET A 68 -0.16 10.41 3.28
CA MET A 68 1.25 10.11 3.09
C MET A 68 1.94 9.74 4.42
N LEU A 69 1.69 10.51 5.49
CA LEU A 69 2.28 10.22 6.81
C LEU A 69 1.83 8.86 7.35
N LEU A 70 0.55 8.53 7.21
CA LEU A 70 0.03 7.22 7.62
C LEU A 70 0.69 6.11 6.79
N GLY A 71 0.86 6.30 5.48
CA GLY A 71 1.60 5.37 4.62
C GLY A 71 3.06 5.19 5.03
N VAL A 72 3.73 6.26 5.47
CA VAL A 72 5.10 6.18 6.00
C VAL A 72 5.15 5.42 7.32
N VAL A 73 4.16 5.58 8.19
CA VAL A 73 4.11 4.87 9.49
C VAL A 73 3.85 3.37 9.31
N ILE A 74 3.06 3.01 8.29
CA ILE A 74 2.76 1.59 7.97
C ILE A 74 3.79 1.07 6.95
N PHE A 75 5.04 0.96 7.35
CA PHE A 75 6.16 0.61 6.46
C PHE A 75 6.49 -0.89 6.42
N VAL A 76 5.78 -1.71 7.17
CA VAL A 76 6.11 -3.13 7.35
C VAL A 76 5.89 -3.92 6.06
N ASP A 77 4.77 -3.65 5.38
CA ASP A 77 4.39 -4.33 4.15
C ASP A 77 3.58 -3.39 3.24
N ASP A 78 3.85 -3.40 1.94
CA ASP A 78 3.23 -2.50 0.97
C ASP A 78 1.77 -2.85 0.66
N TYR A 79 1.40 -4.13 0.62
CA TYR A 79 0.00 -4.54 0.44
C TYR A 79 -0.86 -4.12 1.63
N PHE A 80 -0.36 -4.37 2.83
CA PHE A 80 -1.03 -3.95 4.06
C PHE A 80 -1.16 -2.43 4.12
N ASN A 81 -0.11 -1.71 3.75
CA ASN A 81 -0.11 -0.26 3.64
C ASN A 81 -1.23 0.21 2.71
N CYS A 82 -1.25 -0.26 1.46
CA CYS A 82 -2.26 0.13 0.47
C CYS A 82 -3.68 -0.11 0.96
N LEU A 83 -3.97 -1.31 1.46
CA LEU A 83 -5.31 -1.69 1.91
C LEU A 83 -5.74 -0.88 3.13
N THR A 84 -4.87 -0.74 4.13
CA THR A 84 -5.20 -0.05 5.38
C THR A 84 -5.32 1.45 5.17
N VAL A 85 -4.32 2.09 4.54
CA VAL A 85 -4.35 3.54 4.30
C VAL A 85 -5.52 3.90 3.38
N GLY A 86 -5.77 3.10 2.34
CA GLY A 86 -6.88 3.28 1.43
C GLY A 86 -8.22 3.28 2.15
N THR A 87 -8.47 2.26 2.96
CA THR A 87 -9.73 2.11 3.72
C THR A 87 -9.91 3.23 4.75
N VAL A 88 -8.85 3.57 5.48
CA VAL A 88 -8.89 4.54 6.58
C VAL A 88 -8.99 5.98 6.08
N MET A 89 -8.27 6.33 5.01
CA MET A 89 -8.20 7.71 4.52
C MET A 89 -9.27 8.06 3.52
N ARG A 90 -9.97 7.08 2.95
CA ARG A 90 -11.06 7.30 2.00
C ARG A 90 -12.13 8.27 2.52
N PRO A 91 -12.77 8.07 3.69
CA PRO A 91 -13.78 9.00 4.20
C PRO A 91 -13.22 10.39 4.48
N VAL A 92 -11.95 10.50 4.87
CA VAL A 92 -11.29 11.78 5.11
C VAL A 92 -11.09 12.55 3.79
N THR A 93 -10.55 11.87 2.78
CA THR A 93 -10.24 12.48 1.47
C THR A 93 -11.51 12.89 0.71
N ASP A 94 -12.60 12.11 0.83
CA ASP A 94 -13.90 12.43 0.25
C ASP A 94 -14.47 13.74 0.80
N LYS A 95 -14.37 13.94 2.12
CA LYS A 95 -14.80 15.18 2.77
C LYS A 95 -14.09 16.41 2.19
N TYR A 96 -12.83 16.27 1.78
CA TYR A 96 -12.02 17.34 1.20
C TYR A 96 -12.00 17.34 -0.32
N LYS A 97 -12.89 16.58 -0.97
CA LYS A 97 -13.04 16.51 -2.44
C LYS A 97 -11.72 16.15 -3.15
N VAL A 98 -10.94 15.25 -2.55
CA VAL A 98 -9.78 14.66 -3.21
C VAL A 98 -10.27 13.58 -4.15
N SER A 99 -9.83 13.60 -5.41
CA SER A 99 -10.21 12.57 -6.37
C SER A 99 -9.68 11.19 -5.95
N ARG A 100 -10.45 10.15 -6.25
CA ARG A 100 -10.04 8.75 -5.99
C ARG A 100 -8.72 8.39 -6.66
N ALA A 101 -8.51 8.89 -7.88
CA ALA A 101 -7.26 8.70 -8.60
C ALA A 101 -6.07 9.32 -7.87
N LYS A 102 -6.23 10.53 -7.30
CA LYS A 102 -5.17 11.19 -6.52
C LYS A 102 -4.91 10.46 -5.21
N LEU A 103 -5.95 10.00 -4.53
CA LEU A 103 -5.80 9.16 -3.33
C LEU A 103 -5.04 7.88 -3.65
N ALA A 104 -5.47 7.14 -4.67
CA ALA A 104 -4.82 5.90 -5.09
C ALA A 104 -3.35 6.12 -5.44
N TYR A 105 -3.04 7.17 -6.18
CA TYR A 105 -1.66 7.52 -6.52
C TYR A 105 -0.80 7.78 -5.28
N ILE A 106 -1.32 8.53 -4.29
CA ILE A 106 -0.56 8.83 -3.07
C ILE A 106 -0.31 7.56 -2.25
N ILE A 107 -1.30 6.69 -2.16
CA ILE A 107 -1.16 5.42 -1.45
C ILE A 107 -0.10 4.54 -2.13
N ASP A 108 -0.23 4.33 -3.43
CA ASP A 108 0.69 3.50 -4.21
C ASP A 108 2.12 4.06 -4.18
N ALA A 109 2.26 5.37 -4.40
CA ALA A 109 3.55 6.06 -4.41
C ALA A 109 4.20 6.19 -3.02
N THR A 110 3.50 5.89 -1.94
CA THR A 110 4.06 5.80 -0.58
C THR A 110 4.30 4.37 -0.14
N ALA A 111 3.43 3.43 -0.47
CA ALA A 111 3.50 2.08 0.05
C ALA A 111 4.82 1.36 -0.33
N ALA A 112 5.01 1.04 -1.59
CA ALA A 112 6.21 0.33 -2.04
C ALA A 112 7.50 1.15 -1.87
N PRO A 113 7.58 2.46 -2.22
CA PRO A 113 8.79 3.24 -2.02
C PRO A 113 9.23 3.36 -0.56
N VAL A 114 8.30 3.42 0.39
CA VAL A 114 8.65 3.46 1.81
C VAL A 114 9.10 2.09 2.29
N CYS A 115 8.38 1.02 1.95
CA CYS A 115 8.73 -0.34 2.37
C CYS A 115 10.11 -0.78 1.85
N ILE A 116 10.48 -0.38 0.61
CA ILE A 116 11.75 -0.78 0.01
C ILE A 116 12.97 -0.02 0.57
N ILE A 117 12.75 1.04 1.35
CA ILE A 117 13.83 1.74 2.08
C ILE A 117 13.72 1.57 3.59
N ALA A 118 12.65 0.98 4.08
CA ALA A 118 12.47 0.70 5.50
C ALA A 118 13.32 -0.51 5.91
N PRO A 119 14.17 -0.41 6.94
CA PRO A 119 15.10 -1.47 7.32
C PRO A 119 14.40 -2.73 7.84
N ILE A 120 13.20 -2.59 8.38
CA ILE A 120 12.38 -3.71 8.89
C ILE A 120 11.10 -3.75 8.07
N SER A 121 11.11 -4.46 6.94
CA SER A 121 9.97 -4.58 6.05
C SER A 121 9.93 -5.95 5.38
N SER A 122 8.81 -6.32 4.77
CA SER A 122 8.68 -7.51 3.93
C SER A 122 9.71 -7.54 2.79
N TRP A 123 10.07 -6.37 2.25
CA TRP A 123 11.10 -6.25 1.21
C TRP A 123 12.51 -6.54 1.72
N ALA A 124 12.85 -6.11 2.93
CA ALA A 124 14.14 -6.47 3.54
C ALA A 124 14.29 -7.98 3.72
N ALA A 125 13.23 -8.65 4.14
CA ALA A 125 13.18 -10.09 4.25
C ALA A 125 13.28 -10.79 2.88
N ALA A 126 12.55 -10.31 1.87
CA ALA A 126 12.56 -10.87 0.52
C ALA A 126 13.93 -10.73 -0.16
N VAL A 127 14.61 -9.59 0.00
CA VAL A 127 15.97 -9.38 -0.52
C VAL A 127 16.95 -10.31 0.19
N GLY A 128 16.84 -10.44 1.52
CA GLY A 128 17.69 -11.35 2.31
C GLY A 128 17.55 -12.81 1.87
N SER A 129 16.33 -13.28 1.66
CA SER A 129 16.05 -14.66 1.23
C SER A 129 16.43 -14.96 -0.23
N SER A 130 16.70 -13.94 -1.03
CA SER A 130 17.09 -14.11 -2.44
C SER A 130 18.60 -14.27 -2.64
N LEU A 131 19.38 -14.12 -1.57
CA LEU A 131 20.84 -14.31 -1.65
C LEU A 131 21.18 -15.80 -1.67
N PRO A 132 22.22 -16.20 -2.44
CA PRO A 132 22.80 -17.54 -2.34
C PRO A 132 23.37 -17.83 -0.94
N ASP A 133 23.28 -19.09 -0.49
CA ASP A 133 23.75 -19.53 0.83
C ASP A 133 25.26 -19.32 1.04
N ASP A 134 26.03 -19.26 -0.04
CA ASP A 134 27.48 -19.04 -0.05
C ASP A 134 27.87 -17.55 -0.10
N CYS A 135 26.91 -16.64 -0.01
CA CYS A 135 27.16 -15.20 -0.05
C CYS A 135 27.89 -14.75 1.23
N ALA A 136 29.05 -14.10 1.07
CA ALA A 136 29.85 -13.60 2.19
C ALA A 136 29.20 -12.40 2.92
N ILE A 137 28.13 -11.83 2.37
CA ILE A 137 27.42 -10.66 2.91
C ILE A 137 26.06 -11.10 3.44
N ASP A 138 25.79 -10.76 4.70
CA ASP A 138 24.46 -10.92 5.28
C ASP A 138 23.40 -10.10 4.54
N GLY A 139 22.23 -10.70 4.28
CA GLY A 139 21.16 -10.11 3.48
C GLY A 139 20.63 -8.80 4.05
N PHE A 140 20.51 -8.69 5.36
CA PHE A 140 20.08 -7.46 6.01
C PHE A 140 21.11 -6.33 5.84
N SER A 141 22.40 -6.64 6.03
CA SER A 141 23.49 -5.69 5.81
C SER A 141 23.57 -5.23 4.35
N LEU A 142 23.32 -6.12 3.40
CA LEU A 142 23.26 -5.77 1.99
C LEU A 142 22.08 -4.83 1.72
N PHE A 143 20.90 -5.17 2.23
CA PHE A 143 19.72 -4.33 2.07
C PHE A 143 19.94 -2.90 2.59
N LEU A 144 20.49 -2.75 3.79
CA LEU A 144 20.82 -1.43 4.36
C LEU A 144 21.76 -0.61 3.46
N LYS A 145 22.75 -1.28 2.85
CA LYS A 145 23.69 -0.62 1.93
C LYS A 145 23.04 -0.18 0.62
N THR A 146 21.95 -0.82 0.19
CA THR A 146 21.25 -0.46 -1.05
C THR A 146 20.32 0.74 -0.89
N ILE A 147 19.85 1.05 0.33
CA ILE A 147 18.89 2.13 0.61
C ILE A 147 19.29 3.46 -0.05
N PRO A 148 20.52 3.99 0.16
CA PRO A 148 20.90 5.29 -0.41
C PRO A 148 21.01 5.29 -1.95
N PHE A 149 21.10 4.12 -2.58
CA PHE A 149 21.15 3.95 -4.02
C PHE A 149 19.78 3.71 -4.65
N ASN A 150 18.73 3.53 -3.83
CA ASN A 150 17.37 3.38 -4.32
C ASN A 150 16.78 4.73 -4.73
N LEU A 151 17.29 5.26 -5.85
CA LEU A 151 16.88 6.57 -6.36
C LEU A 151 15.38 6.64 -6.68
N TYR A 152 14.78 5.53 -7.12
CA TYR A 152 13.35 5.47 -7.37
C TYR A 152 12.53 5.83 -6.12
N ALA A 153 12.78 5.15 -5.02
CA ALA A 153 12.06 5.37 -3.78
C ALA A 153 12.26 6.80 -3.25
N ILE A 154 13.51 7.26 -3.21
CA ILE A 154 13.85 8.60 -2.73
C ILE A 154 13.20 9.69 -3.59
N LEU A 155 13.33 9.60 -4.91
CA LEU A 155 12.76 10.59 -5.83
C LEU A 155 11.23 10.57 -5.82
N THR A 156 10.60 9.40 -5.68
CA THR A 156 9.14 9.28 -5.57
C THR A 156 8.63 9.97 -4.32
N ILE A 157 9.26 9.76 -3.16
CA ILE A 157 8.88 10.44 -1.91
C ILE A 157 9.06 11.96 -2.03
N VAL A 158 10.18 12.41 -2.58
CA VAL A 158 10.42 13.85 -2.81
C VAL A 158 9.37 14.45 -3.75
N PHE A 159 9.06 13.76 -4.85
CA PHE A 159 8.04 14.18 -5.80
C PHE A 159 6.66 14.26 -5.15
N MET A 160 6.30 13.29 -4.31
CA MET A 160 5.08 13.28 -3.53
C MET A 160 4.95 14.50 -2.61
N ILE A 161 6.02 14.83 -1.88
CA ILE A 161 6.04 16.01 -1.01
C ILE A 161 5.79 17.28 -1.83
N ILE A 162 6.42 17.41 -2.99
CA ILE A 162 6.24 18.56 -3.89
C ILE A 162 4.81 18.60 -4.43
N LEU A 163 4.27 17.47 -4.88
CA LEU A 163 2.92 17.36 -5.42
C LEU A 163 1.87 17.78 -4.38
N ILE A 164 1.99 17.27 -3.16
CA ILE A 164 1.08 17.61 -2.06
C ILE A 164 1.26 19.08 -1.65
N GLY A 165 2.49 19.54 -1.50
CA GLY A 165 2.80 20.90 -1.08
C GLY A 165 2.30 21.96 -2.05
N LYS A 166 2.46 21.73 -3.35
CA LYS A 166 1.94 22.61 -4.42
C LYS A 166 0.47 22.35 -4.74
N ASN A 167 -0.08 21.20 -4.30
CA ASN A 167 -1.45 20.74 -4.59
C ASN A 167 -1.80 20.81 -6.07
N PHE A 168 -0.94 20.29 -6.92
CA PHE A 168 -1.19 20.21 -8.35
C PHE A 168 -1.48 18.78 -8.80
N ASP A 169 -2.17 18.65 -9.91
CA ASP A 169 -2.43 17.39 -10.59
C ASP A 169 -1.71 17.41 -11.94
N TYR A 170 -1.26 16.26 -12.45
CA TYR A 170 -0.56 16.18 -13.74
C TYR A 170 -1.05 15.00 -14.58
N GLY A 171 -0.82 15.10 -15.88
CA GLY A 171 -1.12 14.04 -16.84
C GLY A 171 -2.58 13.61 -16.86
N ALA A 172 -2.80 12.29 -16.85
CA ALA A 172 -4.14 11.70 -16.86
C ALA A 172 -4.93 12.01 -15.57
N MET A 173 -4.25 12.15 -14.44
CA MET A 173 -4.88 12.49 -13.16
C MET A 173 -5.49 13.88 -13.18
N ALA A 174 -4.83 14.86 -13.82
CA ALA A 174 -5.37 16.20 -13.99
C ALA A 174 -6.63 16.23 -14.86
N LYS A 175 -6.63 15.43 -15.95
CA LYS A 175 -7.82 15.27 -16.81
C LYS A 175 -8.97 14.64 -16.03
N TYR A 176 -8.71 13.56 -15.31
CA TYR A 176 -9.71 12.89 -14.49
C TYR A 176 -10.32 13.83 -13.44
N HIS A 177 -9.49 14.64 -12.78
CA HIS A 177 -9.98 15.62 -11.80
C HIS A 177 -10.86 16.70 -12.47
N ALA A 178 -10.49 17.20 -13.64
CA ALA A 178 -11.28 18.17 -14.39
C ALA A 178 -12.64 17.59 -14.82
N ASP A 179 -12.68 16.33 -15.25
CA ASP A 179 -13.90 15.64 -15.65
C ASP A 179 -14.85 15.43 -14.46
N LEU A 180 -14.31 15.19 -13.26
CA LEU A 180 -15.09 15.02 -12.03
C LEU A 180 -15.70 16.33 -11.52
N VAL A 181 -15.03 17.45 -11.71
CA VAL A 181 -15.58 18.78 -11.33
C VAL A 181 -16.84 19.10 -12.13
N GLY A 182 -16.98 18.53 -13.33
CA GLY A 182 -18.16 18.71 -14.21
C GLY A 182 -19.28 17.67 -14.04
N LYS A 183 -18.98 16.53 -13.40
CA LYS A 183 -19.94 15.44 -13.14
C LYS A 183 -20.02 15.20 -11.64
N LYS A 184 -21.26 15.04 -11.09
CA LYS A 184 -21.41 14.40 -9.79
C LYS A 184 -20.71 13.04 -9.91
N GLU A 185 -19.79 12.73 -8.98
CA GLU A 185 -19.25 11.37 -8.87
C GLU A 185 -20.43 10.41 -8.83
N GLU A 186 -20.66 9.70 -9.93
CA GLU A 186 -21.38 8.44 -9.85
C GLU A 186 -20.51 7.58 -8.94
N THR A 187 -21.01 7.33 -7.74
CA THR A 187 -20.48 6.29 -6.87
C THR A 187 -20.28 5.08 -7.77
N ALA A 188 -19.01 4.68 -7.96
CA ALA A 188 -18.72 3.50 -8.76
C ALA A 188 -19.60 2.38 -8.19
N ASP A 189 -20.46 1.82 -9.02
CA ASP A 189 -21.49 0.82 -8.74
C ASP A 189 -20.85 -0.54 -8.34
N GLY A 190 -19.90 -0.53 -7.46
CA GLY A 190 -19.13 -1.67 -6.96
C GLY A 190 -18.69 -1.51 -5.51
N ASP A 191 -18.98 -0.37 -4.91
CA ASP A 191 -18.77 -0.19 -3.47
C ASP A 191 -19.93 -0.90 -2.73
N GLU A 192 -19.81 -2.23 -2.52
CA GLU A 192 -20.59 -2.85 -1.46
C GLU A 192 -20.32 -2.06 -0.19
N GLU A 193 -21.32 -1.31 0.27
CA GLU A 193 -21.27 -0.67 1.60
C GLU A 193 -20.97 -1.76 2.61
N ILE A 194 -19.70 -1.83 3.04
CA ILE A 194 -19.30 -2.78 4.07
C ILE A 194 -20.07 -2.39 5.31
N LYS A 195 -21.12 -3.17 5.64
CA LYS A 195 -21.91 -2.96 6.85
C LYS A 195 -20.99 -3.01 8.05
N ILE A 196 -20.80 -1.86 8.68
CA ILE A 196 -20.11 -1.76 9.96
C ILE A 196 -20.95 -2.46 11.00
N ILE A 197 -20.40 -3.49 11.65
CA ILE A 197 -21.11 -4.32 12.63
C ILE A 197 -20.70 -3.91 14.04
N GLY A 198 -19.54 -3.26 14.22
CA GLY A 198 -18.96 -2.95 15.53
C GLY A 198 -18.89 -1.45 15.84
N ASN A 199 -18.56 -1.14 17.09
CA ASN A 199 -18.27 0.20 17.60
C ASN A 199 -16.73 0.35 17.81
N GLY A 200 -15.94 0.07 16.77
CA GLY A 200 -14.50 0.14 16.83
C GLY A 200 -14.00 1.53 17.22
N LYS A 201 -12.89 1.56 17.93
CA LYS A 201 -12.22 2.79 18.37
C LYS A 201 -10.92 2.97 17.59
N VAL A 202 -10.42 4.22 17.54
CA VAL A 202 -9.11 4.54 16.93
C VAL A 202 -7.99 3.67 17.53
N ILE A 203 -8.08 3.35 18.82
CA ILE A 203 -7.09 2.50 19.50
C ILE A 203 -7.04 1.08 18.92
N ASP A 204 -8.14 0.55 18.43
CA ASP A 204 -8.22 -0.80 17.87
C ASP A 204 -7.43 -0.86 16.54
N LEU A 205 -7.46 0.23 15.76
CA LEU A 205 -6.62 0.38 14.57
C LEU A 205 -5.13 0.42 14.93
N ILE A 206 -4.77 1.22 15.94
CA ILE A 206 -3.38 1.35 16.38
C ILE A 206 -2.86 0.02 16.93
N LEU A 207 -3.66 -0.67 17.74
CA LEU A 207 -3.28 -1.98 18.28
C LEU A 207 -3.11 -3.02 17.19
N SER A 208 -3.97 -3.05 16.17
CA SER A 208 -3.82 -3.97 15.03
C SER A 208 -2.52 -3.72 14.25
N LEU A 209 -2.09 -2.45 14.14
CA LEU A 209 -0.84 -2.07 13.49
C LEU A 209 0.41 -2.48 14.30
N ILE A 210 0.31 -2.54 15.62
CA ILE A 210 1.42 -2.93 16.50
C ILE A 210 1.59 -4.45 16.57
N HIS A 211 0.52 -5.22 16.33
CA HIS A 211 0.53 -6.68 16.46
C HIS A 211 0.80 -7.41 15.14
N ILE A 212 1.04 -6.70 14.05
CA ILE A 212 1.45 -7.24 12.76
C ILE A 212 2.97 -7.18 12.65
#